data_7707dcc74c6af3492615622d17b4dc29
#
_entry.id   7707dcc74c6af3492615622d17b4dc29
#
_cell.length_a   1.000
_cell.length_b   1.000
_cell.length_c   1.000
_cell.angle_alpha   90.00
_cell.angle_beta   90.00
_cell.angle_gamma   90.00
#
_symmetry.space_group_name_H-M   'P 1'
#
loop_
_entity.id
_entity.type
_entity.pdbx_description
1 polymer ?
#
loop_
_entity_poly.entity_id
_entity_poly.type
_entity_poly.pdbx_seq_one_letter_code
_entity_poly.pdbx_strand_id
1 'polypeptide(L)'
;DIADRVDYVPGGKLAQLPDHARSAVTVNSTAGQQALWRGLPLKAFGKAVYDKPQFVSSLPLEEFFAQPPYPANAAYLDYRRYLRETSQIAGGFYSTRGRRQLLRQVIDMLLSDLNPFDSFEYGNSASLSGRTNKNNREVN
;
A
#
# COMPACT_ATOMS: atom_id res chain seq x y z
N ASP A 1 18.31 12.11 -28.47
CA ASP A 1 19.04 11.67 -27.29
C ASP A 1 18.06 11.42 -26.15
N ILE A 2 18.34 10.44 -25.27
CA ILE A 2 17.48 10.17 -24.09
C ILE A 2 17.55 11.35 -23.14
N ALA A 3 18.69 12.02 -23.03
CA ALA A 3 18.91 13.17 -22.15
C ALA A 3 17.92 14.31 -22.40
N ASP A 4 17.51 14.51 -23.64
CA ASP A 4 16.57 15.57 -24.02
C ASP A 4 15.12 15.31 -23.55
N ARG A 5 14.86 14.12 -23.00
CA ARG A 5 13.55 13.70 -22.50
C ARG A 5 13.53 13.42 -20.99
N VAL A 6 14.61 13.81 -20.31
CA VAL A 6 14.76 13.60 -18.86
C VAL A 6 14.88 14.94 -18.16
N ASP A 7 13.92 15.22 -17.31
CA ASP A 7 13.95 16.39 -16.43
C ASP A 7 14.39 15.96 -15.02
N TYR A 8 15.45 16.54 -14.53
CA TYR A 8 15.91 16.35 -13.15
C TYR A 8 15.28 17.38 -12.22
N VAL A 9 14.52 16.92 -11.23
CA VAL A 9 13.89 17.77 -10.23
C VAL A 9 14.70 17.69 -8.93
N PRO A 10 15.56 18.68 -8.63
CA PRO A 10 16.51 18.63 -7.50
C PRO A 10 15.84 18.80 -6.13
N GLY A 11 14.55 19.14 -6.09
CA GLY A 11 13.81 19.36 -4.85
C GLY A 11 12.34 19.60 -5.10
N GLY A 12 11.59 19.90 -4.04
CA GLY A 12 10.16 20.16 -4.11
C GLY A 12 9.34 19.19 -3.28
N LYS A 13 8.01 19.31 -3.38
CA LYS A 13 7.08 18.44 -2.68
C LYS A 13 6.89 17.16 -3.50
N LEU A 14 7.57 16.08 -3.11
CA LEU A 14 7.41 14.76 -3.73
C LEU A 14 5.92 14.34 -3.85
N ALA A 15 5.08 14.81 -2.94
CA ALA A 15 3.65 14.52 -2.96
C ALA A 15 2.90 15.11 -4.16
N GLN A 16 3.46 16.09 -4.87
CA GLN A 16 2.82 16.72 -6.03
C GLN A 16 3.21 16.06 -7.36
N LEU A 17 4.37 15.41 -7.43
CA LEU A 17 4.84 14.76 -8.67
C LEU A 17 3.87 13.69 -9.20
N PRO A 18 3.30 12.80 -8.36
CA PRO A 18 2.38 11.78 -8.84
C PRO A 18 1.07 12.32 -9.44
N ASP A 19 0.67 13.55 -9.12
CA ASP A 19 -0.58 14.14 -9.62
C ASP A 19 -0.54 14.43 -11.13
N HIS A 20 0.67 14.51 -11.70
CA HIS A 20 0.93 14.73 -13.13
C HIS A 20 1.57 13.53 -13.83
N ALA A 21 1.81 12.44 -13.10
CA ALA A 21 2.48 11.28 -13.63
C ALA A 21 1.49 10.27 -14.25
N ARG A 22 1.90 9.63 -15.34
CA ARG A 22 1.17 8.52 -15.96
C ARG A 22 1.51 7.18 -15.28
N SER A 23 2.71 7.05 -14.79
CA SER A 23 3.23 5.87 -14.08
C SER A 23 4.40 6.25 -13.20
N ALA A 24 4.82 5.36 -12.33
CA ALA A 24 5.97 5.57 -11.47
C ALA A 24 6.93 4.38 -11.51
N VAL A 25 8.22 4.66 -11.39
CA VAL A 25 9.28 3.66 -11.27
C VAL A 25 10.12 3.99 -10.05
N THR A 26 10.50 2.99 -9.30
CA THR A 26 11.33 3.16 -8.11
C THR A 26 12.22 1.94 -7.89
N VAL A 27 13.25 2.08 -7.09
CA VAL A 27 13.96 0.90 -6.59
C VAL A 27 13.15 0.28 -5.45
N ASN A 28 13.06 0.92 -4.30
CA ASN A 28 12.31 0.44 -3.13
C ASN A 28 11.83 1.59 -2.23
N SER A 29 11.72 2.79 -2.79
CA SER A 29 11.37 4.00 -2.05
C SER A 29 9.92 3.98 -1.56
N THR A 30 9.68 4.57 -0.39
CA THR A 30 8.33 4.85 0.12
C THR A 30 7.50 5.75 -0.81
N ALA A 31 8.14 6.45 -1.75
CA ALA A 31 7.46 7.17 -2.83
C ALA A 31 6.60 6.25 -3.71
N GLY A 32 7.00 4.98 -3.90
CA GLY A 32 6.19 3.98 -4.58
C GLY A 32 4.85 3.73 -3.89
N GLN A 33 4.82 3.74 -2.57
CA GLN A 33 3.57 3.62 -1.81
C GLN A 33 2.64 4.83 -2.04
N GLN A 34 3.20 6.03 -2.21
CA GLN A 34 2.42 7.23 -2.56
C GLN A 34 1.87 7.17 -3.98
N ALA A 35 2.61 6.60 -4.93
CA ALA A 35 2.13 6.37 -6.28
C ALA A 35 0.94 5.39 -6.29
N LEU A 36 1.07 4.25 -5.62
CA LEU A 36 -0.02 3.29 -5.46
C LEU A 36 -1.25 3.90 -4.77
N TRP A 37 -1.02 4.78 -3.82
CA TRP A 37 -2.11 5.49 -3.12
C TRP A 37 -2.97 6.34 -4.06
N ARG A 38 -2.38 6.82 -5.14
CA ARG A 38 -3.05 7.58 -6.21
C ARG A 38 -3.54 6.69 -7.35
N GLY A 39 -3.40 5.38 -7.23
CA GLY A 39 -3.79 4.42 -8.26
C GLY A 39 -2.87 4.42 -9.48
N LEU A 40 -1.66 4.97 -9.37
CA LEU A 40 -0.72 4.97 -10.48
C LEU A 40 -0.10 3.58 -10.70
N PRO A 41 0.05 3.17 -11.96
CA PRO A 41 0.90 2.05 -12.33
C PRO A 41 2.30 2.20 -11.72
N LEU A 42 2.81 1.14 -11.11
CA LEU A 42 4.11 1.16 -10.44
C LEU A 42 4.97 -0.01 -10.88
N LYS A 43 6.24 0.28 -11.13
CA LYS A 43 7.30 -0.73 -11.26
C LYS A 43 8.36 -0.49 -10.18
N ALA A 44 8.72 -1.55 -9.46
CA ALA A 44 9.82 -1.55 -8.49
C ALA A 44 10.94 -2.50 -8.94
N PHE A 45 12.19 -2.08 -8.73
CA PHE A 45 13.37 -2.89 -9.01
C PHE A 45 13.98 -3.53 -7.78
N GLY A 46 13.58 -3.09 -6.59
CA GLY A 46 14.04 -3.62 -5.32
C GLY A 46 12.89 -4.07 -4.44
N LYS A 47 13.21 -4.86 -3.42
CA LYS A 47 12.21 -5.34 -2.45
C LYS A 47 11.67 -4.19 -1.61
N ALA A 48 10.35 -4.05 -1.60
CA ALA A 48 9.61 -3.10 -0.79
C ALA A 48 8.41 -3.80 -0.14
N VAL A 49 7.88 -3.23 0.94
CA VAL A 49 6.71 -3.80 1.64
C VAL A 49 5.48 -3.90 0.72
N TYR A 50 5.37 -2.99 -0.24
CA TYR A 50 4.29 -2.95 -1.24
C TYR A 50 4.58 -3.78 -2.50
N ASP A 51 5.75 -4.44 -2.60
CA ASP A 51 6.12 -5.28 -3.75
C ASP A 51 5.29 -6.57 -3.77
N LYS A 52 4.10 -6.47 -4.32
CA LYS A 52 3.13 -7.55 -4.47
C LYS A 52 2.66 -7.62 -5.93
N PRO A 53 2.42 -8.81 -6.48
CA PRO A 53 2.02 -8.99 -7.89
C PRO A 53 0.78 -8.22 -8.32
N GLN A 54 -0.11 -7.89 -7.37
CA GLN A 54 -1.35 -7.14 -7.63
C GLN A 54 -1.13 -5.62 -7.72
N PHE A 55 0.00 -5.13 -7.22
CA PHE A 55 0.28 -3.70 -7.09
C PHE A 55 1.43 -3.24 -7.97
N VAL A 56 2.46 -4.09 -8.11
CA VAL A 56 3.70 -3.76 -8.80
C VAL A 56 3.81 -4.59 -10.08
N SER A 57 4.13 -3.92 -11.15
CA SER A 57 4.27 -4.56 -12.46
C SER A 57 5.55 -5.39 -12.54
N SER A 58 5.43 -6.63 -13.02
CA SER A 58 6.56 -7.51 -13.37
C SER A 58 7.06 -7.33 -14.81
N LEU A 59 6.36 -6.55 -15.65
CA LEU A 59 6.71 -6.34 -17.04
C LEU A 59 8.12 -5.78 -17.22
N PRO A 60 8.83 -6.09 -18.30
CA PRO A 60 10.02 -5.36 -18.71
C PRO A 60 9.76 -3.86 -18.77
N LEU A 61 10.81 -3.06 -18.59
CA LEU A 61 10.65 -1.59 -18.46
C LEU A 61 10.03 -0.95 -19.72
N GLU A 62 10.43 -1.43 -20.89
CA GLU A 62 9.91 -0.93 -22.17
C GLU A 62 8.41 -1.20 -22.33
N GLU A 63 7.98 -2.42 -22.02
CA GLU A 63 6.57 -2.81 -22.05
C GLU A 63 5.75 -2.05 -21.00
N PHE A 64 6.33 -1.89 -19.81
CA PHE A 64 5.71 -1.10 -18.74
C PHE A 64 5.47 0.36 -19.16
N PHE A 65 6.41 1.01 -19.81
CA PHE A 65 6.22 2.38 -20.28
C PHE A 65 5.29 2.49 -21.48
N ALA A 66 5.28 1.48 -22.36
CA ALA A 66 4.35 1.44 -23.49
C ALA A 66 2.90 1.32 -23.01
N GLN A 67 2.64 0.42 -22.07
CA GLN A 67 1.30 0.12 -21.57
C GLN A 67 1.31 -0.18 -20.05
N PRO A 68 1.39 0.85 -19.19
CA PRO A 68 1.48 0.69 -17.75
C PRO A 68 0.22 0.01 -17.18
N PRO A 69 0.30 -1.17 -16.56
CA PRO A 69 -0.86 -1.83 -15.96
C PRO A 69 -1.26 -1.13 -14.65
N TYR A 70 -2.55 -0.84 -14.51
CA TYR A 70 -3.08 -0.25 -13.29
C TYR A 70 -3.10 -1.26 -12.14
N PRO A 71 -2.77 -0.83 -10.91
CA PRO A 71 -2.83 -1.69 -9.74
C PRO A 71 -4.28 -2.10 -9.43
N ALA A 72 -4.46 -3.28 -8.84
CA ALA A 72 -5.76 -3.75 -8.34
C ALA A 72 -6.19 -2.90 -7.12
N ASN A 73 -7.01 -1.90 -7.36
CA ASN A 73 -7.34 -0.86 -6.37
C ASN A 73 -8.00 -1.44 -5.10
N ALA A 74 -8.92 -2.39 -5.25
CA ALA A 74 -9.56 -3.05 -4.11
C ALA A 74 -8.53 -3.80 -3.24
N ALA A 75 -7.66 -4.61 -3.86
CA ALA A 75 -6.61 -5.32 -3.16
C ALA A 75 -5.61 -4.37 -2.47
N TYR A 76 -5.34 -3.21 -3.07
CA TYR A 76 -4.48 -2.21 -2.44
C TYR A 76 -5.13 -1.54 -1.22
N LEU A 77 -6.44 -1.30 -1.25
CA LEU A 77 -7.18 -0.78 -0.10
C LEU A 77 -7.18 -1.76 1.07
N ASP A 78 -7.39 -3.05 0.79
CA ASP A 78 -7.32 -4.12 1.80
C ASP A 78 -5.91 -4.24 2.40
N TYR A 79 -4.89 -4.16 1.56
CA TYR A 79 -3.49 -4.13 2.01
C TYR A 79 -3.19 -2.92 2.89
N ARG A 80 -3.69 -1.73 2.57
CA ARG A 80 -3.53 -0.54 3.41
C ARG A 80 -4.23 -0.70 4.75
N ARG A 81 -5.40 -1.30 4.76
CA ARG A 81 -6.13 -1.61 5.99
C ARG A 81 -5.31 -2.57 6.85
N TYR A 82 -4.80 -3.64 6.27
CA TYR A 82 -3.90 -4.58 6.94
C TYR A 82 -2.70 -3.88 7.58
N LEU A 83 -1.99 -3.04 6.84
CA LEU A 83 -0.84 -2.30 7.38
C LEU A 83 -1.21 -1.40 8.56
N ARG A 84 -2.35 -0.72 8.50
CA ARG A 84 -2.82 0.15 9.57
C ARG A 84 -3.19 -0.61 10.84
N GLU A 85 -3.70 -1.80 10.69
CA GLU A 85 -4.15 -2.63 11.80
C GLU A 85 -3.01 -3.44 12.44
N THR A 86 -1.95 -3.72 11.69
CA THR A 86 -0.89 -4.63 12.14
C THR A 86 0.46 -3.96 12.39
N SER A 87 0.86 -2.98 11.59
CA SER A 87 2.25 -2.50 11.56
C SER A 87 2.43 -0.99 11.43
N GLN A 88 1.35 -0.23 11.31
CA GLN A 88 1.43 1.23 11.26
C GLN A 88 0.75 1.85 12.48
N ILE A 89 1.45 2.73 13.15
CA ILE A 89 0.94 3.49 14.30
C ILE A 89 0.64 4.90 13.84
N ALA A 90 -0.60 5.35 14.08
CA ALA A 90 -1.01 6.71 13.75
C ALA A 90 -0.34 7.72 14.70
N GLY A 91 0.30 8.75 14.14
CA GLY A 91 0.96 9.78 14.92
C GLY A 91 1.99 10.54 14.10
N GLY A 92 2.74 11.40 14.74
CA GLY A 92 3.79 12.18 14.08
C GLY A 92 4.87 12.64 15.04
N PHE A 93 6.12 12.64 14.59
CA PHE A 93 7.27 13.04 15.38
C PHE A 93 7.42 14.57 15.53
N TYR A 94 6.84 15.33 14.62
CA TYR A 94 7.09 16.76 14.48
C TYR A 94 6.14 17.66 15.28
N SER A 95 5.05 17.14 15.84
CA SER A 95 4.13 17.90 16.66
C SER A 95 3.96 17.29 18.05
N THR A 96 3.71 18.11 19.06
CA THR A 96 3.46 17.64 20.44
C THR A 96 2.24 16.73 20.51
N ARG A 97 1.18 17.05 19.78
CA ARG A 97 -0.03 16.22 19.70
C ARG A 97 0.26 14.88 19.04
N GLY A 98 0.99 14.89 17.91
CA GLY A 98 1.37 13.67 17.20
C GLY A 98 2.24 12.75 18.03
N ARG A 99 3.22 13.30 18.77
CA ARG A 99 4.07 12.51 19.66
C ARG A 99 3.30 11.88 20.82
N ARG A 100 2.38 12.63 21.45
CA ARG A 100 1.53 12.09 22.52
C ARG A 100 0.64 10.95 22.02
N GLN A 101 0.06 11.09 20.84
CA GLN A 101 -0.77 10.05 20.22
C GLN A 101 0.06 8.80 19.93
N LEU A 102 1.24 8.98 19.31
CA LEU A 102 2.17 7.90 19.02
C LEU A 102 2.57 7.13 20.27
N LEU A 103 3.04 7.86 21.30
CA LEU A 103 3.49 7.24 22.56
C LEU A 103 2.40 6.45 23.24
N ARG A 104 1.17 6.98 23.29
CA ARG A 104 0.04 6.27 23.88
C ARG A 104 -0.20 4.96 23.16
N GLN A 105 -0.27 4.96 21.82
CA GLN A 105 -0.50 3.75 21.04
C GLN A 105 0.64 2.73 21.19
N VAL A 106 1.89 3.20 21.22
CA VAL A 106 3.05 2.30 21.48
C VAL A 106 2.96 1.65 22.84
N ILE A 107 2.62 2.43 23.89
CA ILE A 107 2.47 1.90 25.25
C ILE A 107 1.32 0.89 25.30
N ASP A 108 0.17 1.21 24.72
CA ASP A 108 -1.00 0.32 24.67
C ASP A 108 -0.64 -1.00 23.97
N MET A 109 0.11 -0.94 22.86
CA MET A 109 0.59 -2.15 22.15
C MET A 109 1.59 -2.97 22.98
N LEU A 110 2.51 -2.32 23.70
CA LEU A 110 3.51 -3.00 24.53
C LEU A 110 2.90 -3.66 25.78
N LEU A 111 1.82 -3.09 26.28
CA LEU A 111 1.08 -3.60 27.46
C LEU A 111 -0.04 -4.58 27.07
N SER A 112 -0.34 -4.70 25.78
CA SER A 112 -1.34 -5.62 25.28
C SER A 112 -0.73 -7.01 25.04
N ASP A 113 -1.38 -8.04 25.57
CA ASP A 113 -1.06 -9.44 25.25
C ASP A 113 -1.61 -9.89 23.88
N LEU A 114 -2.28 -8.97 23.15
CA LEU A 114 -2.87 -9.26 21.86
C LEU A 114 -1.84 -9.07 20.74
N ASN A 115 -1.66 -10.13 19.95
CA ASN A 115 -0.93 -10.02 18.70
C ASN A 115 -1.86 -9.38 17.63
N PRO A 116 -1.52 -8.21 17.08
CA PRO A 116 -2.37 -7.54 16.09
C PRO A 116 -2.57 -8.34 14.80
N PHE A 117 -1.70 -9.29 14.50
CA PHE A 117 -1.83 -10.18 13.34
C PHE A 117 -2.93 -11.24 13.54
N ASP A 118 -3.11 -11.75 14.75
CA ASP A 118 -4.13 -12.77 15.06
C ASP A 118 -5.54 -12.22 14.87
N SER A 119 -5.78 -10.97 15.26
CA SER A 119 -7.07 -10.31 15.08
C SER A 119 -7.45 -10.12 13.60
N PHE A 120 -6.47 -9.96 12.72
CA PHE A 120 -6.69 -9.84 11.29
C PHE A 120 -7.02 -11.19 10.63
N GLU A 121 -6.41 -12.29 11.05
CA GLU A 121 -6.69 -13.63 10.56
C GLU A 121 -8.11 -14.08 10.92
N TYR A 122 -8.56 -13.82 12.13
CA TYR A 122 -9.93 -14.13 12.57
C TYR A 122 -11.00 -13.37 11.80
N GLY A 123 -10.77 -12.09 11.47
CA GLY A 123 -11.68 -11.28 10.67
C GLY A 123 -11.87 -11.79 9.23
N ASN A 124 -10.80 -12.31 8.63
CA ASN A 124 -10.86 -12.89 7.28
C ASN A 124 -11.52 -14.28 7.24
N SER A 125 -11.31 -15.13 8.24
CA SER A 125 -11.97 -16.44 8.32
C SER A 125 -13.47 -16.31 8.53
N ALA A 126 -13.94 -15.34 9.30
CA ALA A 126 -15.37 -15.09 9.49
C ALA A 126 -16.06 -14.59 8.20
N SER A 127 -15.36 -13.82 7.36
CA SER A 127 -15.90 -13.35 6.08
C SER A 127 -15.97 -14.44 5.01
N LEU A 128 -15.11 -15.46 5.08
CA LEU A 128 -15.10 -16.61 4.17
C LEU A 128 -16.16 -17.65 4.56
N SER A 129 -16.40 -17.87 5.86
CA SER A 129 -17.43 -18.81 6.33
C SER A 129 -18.87 -18.32 6.07
N GLY A 130 -19.07 -16.99 5.99
CA GLY A 130 -20.38 -16.39 5.65
C GLY A 130 -20.77 -16.49 4.19
N ARG A 131 -19.84 -16.80 3.27
CA ARG A 131 -20.14 -16.95 1.84
C ARG A 131 -20.52 -18.36 1.40
N THR A 132 -20.19 -19.38 2.15
CA THR A 132 -20.48 -20.79 1.79
C THR A 132 -21.86 -21.29 2.18
N ASN A 133 -22.64 -20.51 2.95
CA ASN A 133 -23.93 -21.01 3.48
C ASN A 133 -25.18 -20.40 2.81
N LYS A 134 -25.06 -19.73 1.64
CA LYS A 134 -26.22 -19.18 0.91
C LYS A 134 -26.66 -19.94 -0.34
N ASN A 135 -25.94 -21.01 -0.74
CA ASN A 135 -26.28 -21.74 -1.98
C ASN A 135 -26.88 -23.14 -1.79
N ASN A 136 -27.38 -23.50 -0.59
CA ASN A 136 -27.94 -24.83 -0.38
C ASN A 136 -29.37 -24.84 0.20
N ARG A 137 -30.18 -23.85 -0.15
CA ARG A 137 -31.62 -23.88 0.13
C ARG A 137 -32.39 -23.38 -1.08
N GLU A 138 -32.50 -24.22 -2.09
CA GLU A 138 -33.60 -24.26 -3.06
C GLU A 138 -33.37 -25.44 -4.02
N VAL A 139 -33.71 -26.63 -3.60
CA VAL A 139 -34.24 -27.73 -4.43
C VAL A 139 -34.92 -28.71 -3.46
N ASN A 140 -36.19 -28.53 -3.26
CA ASN A 140 -37.20 -29.58 -3.09
C ASN A 140 -38.58 -28.91 -3.19
#